data_eab9d2a3c78aac0bc0d20e5286d2a8a9
#
_entry.id   eab9d2a3c78aac0bc0d20e5286d2a8a9
#
_cell.length_a   1.000
_cell.length_b   1.000
_cell.length_c   1.000
_cell.angle_alpha   90.00
_cell.angle_beta   90.00
_cell.angle_gamma   90.00
#
_symmetry.space_group_name_H-M   'P 1'
#
loop_
_entity.id
_entity.type
_entity.pdbx_description
1 polymer ?
#
loop_
_entity_poly.entity_id
_entity_poly.type
_entity_poly.pdbx_seq_one_letter_code
_entity_poly.pdbx_strand_id
1 'polypeptide(L)'
;MNKPYKEEKATLVCFNPEKMGWGFVLMMSLLMGTVVAGWFWYKNKEEKKMKSGIPKGSLGWPFLGETLDFIACGYTSRPVSFMDKRKLLHGNVFKTHILGTPIIVSTDPDVNKVVLQNHGNTFVPAYPKSIRLLLGPSSILQMNGNLQKRVHALIAGFLRSPQLKTRITTNIENSVRQTLGSWQHMQPVHVQQETKKITFQVLVKVLMSVDPGEDLEFMKREFEEFIKGLICLPIKFPGTRLYKSLKAKERLVKMVEKIVKERKMGMAKTGENSVVNDAVDVLLRDISEEGDDDEQGETKEKQSLPLDYISGNIIEMMIPGEETVPMAMTLAVKFLGDSPVALHRLMEENMELKKQKMNCGEDYSWSDYLSLPFTQNVISETLRLANIINGVWRKAVKDIDIKGYLIPQGWCVLASFISVHMDEENYEHPYRFHPWRWERLGTAVNNNCFTPFGGGQRLCPGIELSRLEISIFLHHLITSYRWVAEEDHIIYFPTVRIKRKLPIRVTRL
;
A
#
# COMPACT_ATOMS: atom_id res chain seq x y z
N MET A 1 11.71 -75.36 -11.27
CA MET A 1 10.70 -74.93 -12.26
C MET A 1 10.68 -73.45 -12.27
N ASN A 2 11.45 -72.84 -13.20
CA ASN A 2 11.59 -71.40 -13.37
C ASN A 2 10.52 -70.87 -14.34
N LYS A 3 9.76 -69.90 -13.97
CA LYS A 3 8.96 -69.07 -14.90
C LYS A 3 9.67 -67.73 -15.12
N PRO A 4 9.84 -67.29 -16.37
CA PRO A 4 10.52 -66.06 -16.67
C PRO A 4 9.59 -64.85 -16.51
N TYR A 5 10.14 -63.76 -15.94
CA TYR A 5 9.59 -62.42 -15.86
C TYR A 5 9.50 -61.83 -17.29
N LYS A 6 8.32 -61.36 -17.67
CA LYS A 6 8.12 -60.56 -18.88
C LYS A 6 8.45 -59.11 -18.57
N GLU A 7 9.48 -58.55 -19.17
CA GLU A 7 9.73 -57.12 -19.26
C GLU A 7 8.70 -56.47 -20.18
N GLU A 8 7.84 -55.62 -19.63
CA GLU A 8 7.06 -54.67 -20.40
C GLU A 8 7.96 -53.51 -20.80
N LYS A 9 8.31 -53.45 -22.07
CA LYS A 9 8.98 -52.27 -22.67
C LYS A 9 8.00 -51.09 -22.70
N ALA A 10 8.22 -50.11 -21.82
CA ALA A 10 7.61 -48.81 -21.94
C ALA A 10 8.06 -48.14 -23.25
N THR A 11 7.16 -48.02 -24.19
CA THR A 11 7.39 -47.34 -25.46
C THR A 11 7.41 -45.83 -25.16
N LEU A 12 8.61 -45.27 -24.98
CA LEU A 12 8.80 -43.81 -25.02
C LEU A 12 8.37 -43.35 -26.43
N VAL A 13 7.27 -42.64 -26.50
CA VAL A 13 6.85 -41.88 -27.67
C VAL A 13 7.84 -40.76 -27.86
N CYS A 14 8.88 -40.97 -28.63
CA CYS A 14 9.76 -39.91 -29.11
C CYS A 14 8.94 -38.95 -29.95
N PHE A 15 8.73 -37.75 -29.43
CA PHE A 15 8.17 -36.65 -30.17
C PHE A 15 9.13 -36.28 -31.30
N ASN A 16 8.80 -36.67 -32.54
CA ASN A 16 9.56 -36.34 -33.72
C ASN A 16 9.05 -35.01 -34.31
N PRO A 17 9.78 -33.87 -34.16
CA PRO A 17 9.32 -32.57 -34.60
C PRO A 17 9.18 -32.41 -36.12
N GLU A 18 9.78 -33.30 -36.93
CA GLU A 18 9.71 -33.26 -38.40
C GLU A 18 8.40 -33.77 -39.02
N LYS A 19 7.51 -34.37 -38.23
CA LYS A 19 6.18 -34.81 -38.67
C LYS A 19 5.02 -33.88 -38.28
N MET A 20 5.31 -32.72 -37.78
CA MET A 20 4.30 -31.68 -37.63
C MET A 20 4.02 -31.08 -39.02
N GLY A 21 3.11 -31.73 -39.74
CA GLY A 21 2.86 -31.47 -41.14
C GLY A 21 2.53 -29.98 -41.38
N TRP A 22 2.97 -29.46 -42.50
CA TRP A 22 2.69 -28.11 -43.04
C TRP A 22 1.24 -27.65 -42.81
N GLY A 23 0.29 -28.60 -42.71
CA GLY A 23 -1.10 -28.37 -42.36
C GLY A 23 -1.32 -27.79 -40.97
N PHE A 24 -0.54 -28.22 -39.97
CA PHE A 24 -0.65 -27.64 -38.60
C PHE A 24 -0.10 -26.24 -38.54
N VAL A 25 1.01 -25.97 -39.22
CA VAL A 25 1.60 -24.63 -39.33
C VAL A 25 0.67 -23.68 -40.07
N LEU A 26 0.05 -24.14 -41.17
CA LEU A 26 -0.96 -23.36 -41.91
C LEU A 26 -2.21 -23.10 -41.05
N MET A 27 -2.70 -24.09 -40.34
CA MET A 27 -3.87 -23.95 -39.47
C MET A 27 -3.59 -22.96 -38.32
N MET A 28 -2.43 -23.02 -37.70
CA MET A 28 -2.02 -22.07 -36.66
C MET A 28 -1.84 -20.65 -37.21
N SER A 29 -1.28 -20.51 -38.44
CA SER A 29 -1.13 -19.22 -39.13
C SER A 29 -2.48 -18.61 -39.51
N LEU A 30 -3.43 -19.42 -39.98
CA LEU A 30 -4.80 -18.99 -40.27
C LEU A 30 -5.55 -18.59 -38.99
N LEU A 31 -5.42 -19.37 -37.90
CA LEU A 31 -6.00 -19.04 -36.58
C LEU A 31 -5.43 -17.72 -36.07
N MET A 32 -4.13 -17.53 -36.18
CA MET A 32 -3.47 -16.28 -35.77
C MET A 32 -3.89 -15.11 -36.65
N GLY A 33 -4.02 -15.32 -37.96
CA GLY A 33 -4.53 -14.31 -38.90
C GLY A 33 -5.98 -13.91 -38.61
N THR A 34 -6.87 -14.85 -38.32
CA THR A 34 -8.26 -14.54 -37.94
C THR A 34 -8.36 -13.82 -36.59
N VAL A 35 -7.54 -14.18 -35.62
CA VAL A 35 -7.46 -13.48 -34.32
C VAL A 35 -6.97 -12.02 -34.52
N VAL A 36 -5.92 -11.83 -35.31
CA VAL A 36 -5.38 -10.49 -35.62
C VAL A 36 -6.40 -9.65 -36.41
N ALA A 37 -7.04 -10.23 -37.43
CA ALA A 37 -8.07 -9.55 -38.21
C ALA A 37 -9.30 -9.20 -37.35
N GLY A 38 -9.77 -10.12 -36.53
CA GLY A 38 -10.85 -9.90 -35.56
C GLY A 38 -10.51 -8.77 -34.56
N TRP A 39 -9.27 -8.71 -34.11
CA TRP A 39 -8.79 -7.64 -33.23
C TRP A 39 -8.74 -6.29 -33.95
N PHE A 40 -8.22 -6.22 -35.20
CA PHE A 40 -8.25 -4.98 -35.99
C PHE A 40 -9.67 -4.50 -36.24
N TRP A 41 -10.60 -5.42 -36.54
CA TRP A 41 -12.01 -5.09 -36.71
C TRP A 41 -12.62 -4.57 -35.40
N TYR A 42 -12.35 -5.25 -34.26
CA TYR A 42 -12.79 -4.82 -32.94
C TYR A 42 -12.23 -3.43 -32.59
N LYS A 43 -10.93 -3.22 -32.80
CA LYS A 43 -10.26 -1.93 -32.57
C LYS A 43 -10.89 -0.80 -33.37
N ASN A 44 -11.11 -1.01 -34.67
CA ASN A 44 -11.75 -0.01 -35.56
C ASN A 44 -13.20 0.27 -35.15
N LYS A 45 -13.94 -0.75 -34.68
CA LYS A 45 -15.32 -0.60 -34.21
C LYS A 45 -15.37 0.18 -32.88
N GLU A 46 -14.45 -0.07 -31.96
CA GLU A 46 -14.31 0.66 -30.71
C GLU A 46 -13.89 2.12 -30.96
N GLU A 47 -12.91 2.37 -31.82
CA GLU A 47 -12.48 3.73 -32.18
C GLU A 47 -13.61 4.55 -32.81
N LYS A 48 -14.45 3.93 -33.66
CA LYS A 48 -15.65 4.59 -34.26
C LYS A 48 -16.75 4.86 -33.23
N LYS A 49 -16.85 4.11 -32.17
CA LYS A 49 -17.84 4.30 -31.10
C LYS A 49 -17.36 5.27 -30.00
N MET A 50 -16.08 5.62 -29.98
CA MET A 50 -15.57 6.48 -28.95
C MET A 50 -16.12 7.90 -29.07
N LYS A 51 -16.63 8.39 -27.92
CA LYS A 51 -17.10 9.79 -27.80
C LYS A 51 -15.94 10.75 -28.05
N SER A 52 -16.25 11.89 -28.64
CA SER A 52 -15.29 12.99 -28.79
C SER A 52 -14.76 13.41 -27.40
N GLY A 53 -13.48 13.76 -27.31
CA GLY A 53 -12.86 14.22 -26.06
C GLY A 53 -12.17 13.12 -25.23
N ILE A 54 -12.32 11.83 -25.57
CA ILE A 54 -11.57 10.76 -24.89
C ILE A 54 -10.06 10.93 -25.16
N PRO A 55 -9.18 10.80 -24.12
CA PRO A 55 -7.74 10.94 -24.28
C PRO A 55 -7.16 10.07 -25.41
N LYS A 56 -6.20 10.60 -26.15
CA LYS A 56 -5.45 9.85 -27.16
C LYS A 56 -4.63 8.73 -26.48
N GLY A 57 -4.22 7.71 -27.23
CA GLY A 57 -3.40 6.64 -26.71
C GLY A 57 -3.45 5.37 -27.54
N SER A 58 -2.76 4.33 -27.09
CA SER A 58 -2.65 3.04 -27.73
C SER A 58 -3.37 1.97 -26.92
N LEU A 59 -3.97 0.99 -27.60
CA LEU A 59 -4.51 -0.21 -26.95
C LEU A 59 -3.50 -1.38 -26.99
N GLY A 60 -2.32 -1.19 -27.58
CA GLY A 60 -1.26 -2.20 -27.63
C GLY A 60 -1.63 -3.47 -28.39
N TRP A 61 -1.09 -4.62 -27.95
CA TRP A 61 -1.30 -5.93 -28.56
C TRP A 61 -2.69 -6.52 -28.24
N PRO A 62 -3.25 -7.40 -29.12
CA PRO A 62 -4.48 -8.12 -28.82
C PRO A 62 -4.42 -8.79 -27.45
N PHE A 63 -5.48 -8.71 -26.66
CA PHE A 63 -5.66 -9.29 -25.31
C PHE A 63 -4.65 -8.83 -24.26
N LEU A 64 -3.36 -8.72 -24.57
CA LEU A 64 -2.29 -8.34 -23.63
C LEU A 64 -2.17 -6.82 -23.46
N GLY A 65 -2.58 -6.07 -24.49
CA GLY A 65 -2.40 -4.63 -24.49
C GLY A 65 -0.92 -4.23 -24.42
N GLU A 66 -0.63 -3.32 -23.54
CA GLU A 66 0.72 -2.84 -23.23
C GLU A 66 1.24 -3.36 -21.88
N THR A 67 0.62 -4.46 -21.38
CA THR A 67 0.87 -5.02 -20.03
C THR A 67 2.33 -5.42 -19.83
N LEU A 68 2.98 -6.02 -20.84
CA LEU A 68 4.36 -6.47 -20.71
C LEU A 68 5.33 -5.30 -20.53
N ASP A 69 5.15 -4.22 -21.31
CA ASP A 69 5.92 -2.99 -21.19
C ASP A 69 5.74 -2.35 -19.81
N PHE A 70 4.48 -2.28 -19.35
CA PHE A 70 4.12 -1.76 -18.03
C PHE A 70 4.76 -2.55 -16.89
N ILE A 71 4.76 -3.87 -16.98
CA ILE A 71 5.42 -4.74 -15.98
C ILE A 71 6.93 -4.57 -16.04
N ALA A 72 7.52 -4.62 -17.25
CA ALA A 72 8.96 -4.57 -17.45
C ALA A 72 9.59 -3.30 -16.87
N CYS A 73 8.95 -2.14 -17.01
CA CYS A 73 9.49 -0.89 -16.47
C CYS A 73 9.64 -0.91 -14.94
N GLY A 74 8.77 -1.65 -14.23
CA GLY A 74 8.85 -1.80 -12.77
C GLY A 74 10.08 -2.56 -12.26
N TYR A 75 10.82 -3.21 -13.15
CA TYR A 75 12.08 -3.92 -12.85
C TYR A 75 13.32 -3.15 -13.30
N THR A 76 13.17 -1.92 -13.75
CA THR A 76 14.26 -1.06 -14.20
C THR A 76 14.55 0.04 -13.18
N SER A 77 15.70 0.72 -13.36
CA SER A 77 16.05 1.92 -12.59
C SER A 77 15.17 3.14 -12.94
N ARG A 78 14.40 3.08 -14.02
CA ARG A 78 13.44 4.11 -14.44
C ARG A 78 12.01 3.56 -14.47
N PRO A 79 11.37 3.41 -13.32
CA PRO A 79 10.04 2.77 -13.21
C PRO A 79 8.93 3.54 -13.91
N VAL A 80 9.15 4.81 -14.23
CA VAL A 80 8.18 5.65 -14.97
C VAL A 80 8.35 5.63 -16.49
N SER A 81 9.35 4.91 -17.02
CA SER A 81 9.66 4.91 -18.46
C SER A 81 8.48 4.53 -19.36
N PHE A 82 7.56 3.69 -18.87
CA PHE A 82 6.31 3.37 -19.56
C PHE A 82 5.41 4.61 -19.70
N MET A 83 5.28 5.39 -18.62
CA MET A 83 4.45 6.60 -18.58
C MET A 83 5.09 7.71 -19.40
N ASP A 84 6.41 7.92 -19.28
CA ASP A 84 7.14 8.98 -19.98
C ASP A 84 7.03 8.84 -21.49
N LYS A 85 7.23 7.62 -22.03
CA LYS A 85 7.06 7.35 -23.45
C LYS A 85 5.67 7.75 -23.98
N ARG A 86 4.63 7.49 -23.20
CA ARG A 86 3.25 7.76 -23.59
C ARG A 86 2.85 9.22 -23.37
N LYS A 87 3.39 9.86 -22.31
CA LYS A 87 3.30 11.30 -22.09
C LYS A 87 3.84 12.08 -23.31
N LEU A 88 5.00 11.69 -23.82
CA LEU A 88 5.60 12.32 -25.02
C LEU A 88 4.75 12.16 -26.28
N LEU A 89 4.08 11.01 -26.46
CA LEU A 89 3.30 10.71 -27.66
C LEU A 89 1.86 11.26 -27.61
N HIS A 90 1.27 11.30 -26.44
CA HIS A 90 -0.19 11.48 -26.28
C HIS A 90 -0.57 12.61 -25.32
N GLY A 91 0.38 13.19 -24.60
CA GLY A 91 0.16 14.19 -23.55
C GLY A 91 0.02 13.58 -22.15
N ASN A 92 -0.19 14.47 -21.16
CA ASN A 92 -0.19 14.10 -19.75
C ASN A 92 -1.34 13.18 -19.32
N VAL A 93 -2.39 13.08 -20.12
CA VAL A 93 -3.53 12.17 -19.91
C VAL A 93 -3.72 11.34 -21.17
N PHE A 94 -3.60 10.02 -21.04
CA PHE A 94 -3.66 9.13 -22.19
C PHE A 94 -4.42 7.84 -21.88
N LYS A 95 -4.96 7.20 -22.91
CA LYS A 95 -5.54 5.85 -22.79
C LYS A 95 -4.50 4.78 -23.09
N THR A 96 -4.61 3.66 -22.42
CA THR A 96 -3.83 2.45 -22.66
C THR A 96 -4.65 1.21 -22.33
N HIS A 97 -4.14 0.02 -22.63
CA HIS A 97 -4.73 -1.25 -22.23
C HIS A 97 -3.69 -2.04 -21.45
N ILE A 98 -3.87 -2.17 -20.14
CA ILE A 98 -2.96 -2.93 -19.25
C ILE A 98 -3.76 -3.84 -18.32
N LEU A 99 -3.16 -4.96 -17.95
CA LEU A 99 -3.76 -5.96 -17.06
C LEU A 99 -5.16 -6.43 -17.51
N GLY A 100 -5.34 -6.55 -18.85
CA GLY A 100 -6.57 -7.03 -19.45
C GLY A 100 -7.73 -6.02 -19.47
N THR A 101 -7.46 -4.74 -19.21
CA THR A 101 -8.50 -3.70 -19.14
C THR A 101 -8.03 -2.40 -19.80
N PRO A 102 -8.86 -1.77 -20.65
CA PRO A 102 -8.60 -0.41 -21.13
C PRO A 102 -8.75 0.58 -19.98
N ILE A 103 -7.77 1.48 -19.84
CA ILE A 103 -7.74 2.49 -18.79
C ILE A 103 -7.29 3.84 -19.33
N ILE A 104 -7.58 4.88 -18.57
CA ILE A 104 -6.99 6.20 -18.72
C ILE A 104 -5.93 6.37 -17.65
N VAL A 105 -4.73 6.82 -18.05
CA VAL A 105 -3.64 7.15 -17.13
C VAL A 105 -3.49 8.66 -17.10
N SER A 106 -3.41 9.22 -15.91
CA SER A 106 -3.09 10.62 -15.70
C SER A 106 -1.72 10.76 -15.02
N THR A 107 -0.84 11.52 -15.64
CA THR A 107 0.42 12.01 -15.09
C THR A 107 0.36 13.52 -14.76
N ASP A 108 -0.83 14.13 -14.95
CA ASP A 108 -1.11 15.53 -14.64
C ASP A 108 -1.52 15.68 -13.18
N PRO A 109 -0.81 16.49 -12.36
CA PRO A 109 -1.12 16.64 -10.93
C PRO A 109 -2.50 17.24 -10.66
N ASP A 110 -3.03 18.12 -11.52
CA ASP A 110 -4.34 18.74 -11.33
C ASP A 110 -5.47 17.77 -11.67
N VAL A 111 -5.32 16.95 -12.74
CA VAL A 111 -6.25 15.88 -13.04
C VAL A 111 -6.25 14.85 -11.91
N ASN A 112 -5.07 14.49 -11.39
CA ASN A 112 -4.95 13.59 -10.25
C ASN A 112 -5.66 14.16 -9.01
N LYS A 113 -5.55 15.47 -8.75
CA LYS A 113 -6.26 16.15 -7.68
C LYS A 113 -7.77 15.99 -7.80
N VAL A 114 -8.34 16.21 -8.99
CA VAL A 114 -9.79 16.05 -9.23
C VAL A 114 -10.21 14.61 -8.96
N VAL A 115 -9.44 13.62 -9.43
CA VAL A 115 -9.72 12.20 -9.20
C VAL A 115 -9.64 11.82 -7.72
N LEU A 116 -8.72 12.44 -6.95
CA LEU A 116 -8.54 12.22 -5.51
C LEU A 116 -9.59 12.94 -4.65
N GLN A 117 -9.94 14.18 -5.00
CA GLN A 117 -10.90 15.01 -4.24
C GLN A 117 -12.36 14.60 -4.45
N ASN A 118 -12.58 13.53 -5.19
CA ASN A 118 -13.90 12.97 -5.46
C ASN A 118 -14.71 12.75 -4.17
N HIS A 119 -15.89 13.34 -4.13
CA HIS A 119 -16.83 13.19 -3.01
C HIS A 119 -17.67 11.90 -3.06
N GLY A 120 -17.18 10.85 -3.73
CA GLY A 120 -17.86 9.54 -3.86
C GLY A 120 -18.90 9.45 -4.96
N ASN A 121 -19.29 10.56 -5.56
CA ASN A 121 -20.38 10.62 -6.53
C ASN A 121 -19.91 10.49 -8.00
N THR A 122 -18.61 10.50 -8.24
CA THR A 122 -18.02 10.53 -9.59
C THR A 122 -17.09 9.34 -9.83
N PHE A 123 -16.26 9.02 -8.84
CA PHE A 123 -15.32 7.91 -8.91
C PHE A 123 -15.48 6.99 -7.72
N VAL A 124 -15.33 5.68 -7.96
CA VAL A 124 -15.26 4.64 -6.92
C VAL A 124 -13.92 3.90 -6.98
N PRO A 125 -13.44 3.30 -5.89
CA PRO A 125 -12.23 2.48 -5.92
C PRO A 125 -12.31 1.36 -6.97
N ALA A 126 -11.21 1.13 -7.68
CA ALA A 126 -11.13 0.08 -8.70
C ALA A 126 -10.00 -0.89 -8.36
N TYR A 127 -10.17 -1.64 -7.28
CA TYR A 127 -9.20 -2.65 -6.88
C TYR A 127 -9.22 -3.89 -7.79
N PRO A 128 -8.07 -4.58 -7.95
CA PRO A 128 -7.97 -5.89 -8.61
C PRO A 128 -8.99 -6.90 -8.08
N LYS A 129 -9.40 -7.84 -8.93
CA LYS A 129 -10.40 -8.86 -8.57
C LYS A 129 -9.99 -9.70 -7.36
N SER A 130 -8.69 -10.01 -7.20
CA SER A 130 -8.16 -10.73 -6.04
C SER A 130 -8.42 -9.97 -4.72
N ILE A 131 -8.14 -8.67 -4.69
CA ILE A 131 -8.40 -7.81 -3.51
C ILE A 131 -9.90 -7.79 -3.19
N ARG A 132 -10.75 -7.59 -4.22
CA ARG A 132 -12.20 -7.55 -4.01
C ARG A 132 -12.77 -8.86 -3.46
N LEU A 133 -12.27 -9.99 -3.93
CA LEU A 133 -12.69 -11.31 -3.45
C LEU A 133 -12.15 -11.62 -2.05
N LEU A 134 -10.93 -11.17 -1.74
CA LEU A 134 -10.29 -11.42 -0.45
C LEU A 134 -10.90 -10.58 0.66
N LEU A 135 -11.11 -9.28 0.41
CA LEU A 135 -11.61 -8.35 1.42
C LEU A 135 -13.13 -8.41 1.57
N GLY A 136 -13.87 -8.62 0.49
CA GLY A 136 -15.33 -8.65 0.49
C GLY A 136 -15.98 -7.26 0.35
N PRO A 137 -17.32 -7.20 0.20
CA PRO A 137 -18.04 -5.95 -0.08
C PRO A 137 -18.06 -4.97 1.10
N SER A 138 -17.99 -5.47 2.34
CA SER A 138 -18.01 -4.67 3.57
C SER A 138 -16.66 -4.04 3.92
N SER A 139 -15.66 -4.18 3.06
CA SER A 139 -14.30 -3.66 3.23
C SER A 139 -14.27 -2.13 3.25
N ILE A 140 -13.58 -1.53 4.22
CA ILE A 140 -13.33 -0.08 4.29
C ILE A 140 -12.64 0.46 3.03
N LEU A 141 -11.82 -0.37 2.37
CA LEU A 141 -11.14 0.00 1.14
C LEU A 141 -12.11 0.06 -0.05
N GLN A 142 -13.17 -0.74 -0.05
CA GLN A 142 -14.13 -0.85 -1.16
C GLN A 142 -15.40 -0.03 -0.96
N MET A 143 -15.81 0.19 0.29
CA MET A 143 -17.03 0.94 0.60
C MET A 143 -16.95 2.40 0.15
N ASN A 144 -18.11 3.00 -0.08
CA ASN A 144 -18.27 4.39 -0.49
C ASN A 144 -19.40 5.06 0.30
N GLY A 145 -19.55 6.37 0.12
CA GLY A 145 -20.63 7.14 0.71
C GLY A 145 -20.41 7.46 2.19
N ASN A 146 -21.51 7.65 2.92
CA ASN A 146 -21.47 8.18 4.28
C ASN A 146 -20.82 7.22 5.29
N LEU A 147 -21.05 5.92 5.16
CA LEU A 147 -20.44 4.92 6.04
C LEU A 147 -18.89 4.96 5.94
N GLN A 148 -18.34 5.07 4.72
CA GLN A 148 -16.89 5.21 4.55
C GLN A 148 -16.36 6.49 5.21
N LYS A 149 -17.08 7.62 5.04
CA LYS A 149 -16.69 8.90 5.66
C LYS A 149 -16.66 8.78 7.18
N ARG A 150 -17.72 8.18 7.76
CA ARG A 150 -17.87 7.99 9.20
C ARG A 150 -16.74 7.13 9.78
N VAL A 151 -16.54 5.93 9.25
CA VAL A 151 -15.48 5.02 9.76
C VAL A 151 -14.10 5.64 9.59
N HIS A 152 -13.84 6.32 8.45
CA HIS A 152 -12.59 7.03 8.24
C HIS A 152 -12.39 8.17 9.24
N ALA A 153 -13.42 8.95 9.56
CA ALA A 153 -13.36 10.03 10.53
C ALA A 153 -13.11 9.52 11.95
N LEU A 154 -13.76 8.42 12.35
CA LEU A 154 -13.54 7.76 13.65
C LEU A 154 -12.08 7.32 13.83
N ILE A 155 -11.53 6.63 12.84
CA ILE A 155 -10.14 6.17 12.87
C ILE A 155 -9.18 7.37 12.91
N ALA A 156 -9.42 8.39 12.09
CA ALA A 156 -8.58 9.58 12.06
C ALA A 156 -8.66 10.37 13.38
N GLY A 157 -9.85 10.49 13.98
CA GLY A 157 -10.06 11.13 15.29
C GLY A 157 -9.35 10.37 16.40
N PHE A 158 -9.48 9.05 16.42
CA PHE A 158 -8.78 8.19 17.36
C PHE A 158 -7.26 8.39 17.30
N LEU A 159 -6.66 8.29 16.11
CA LEU A 159 -5.21 8.42 15.93
C LEU A 159 -4.67 9.83 16.30
N ARG A 160 -5.53 10.84 16.34
CA ARG A 160 -5.17 12.22 16.73
C ARG A 160 -5.37 12.52 18.21
N SER A 161 -5.98 11.62 18.98
CA SER A 161 -6.26 11.82 20.40
C SER A 161 -4.97 12.06 21.19
N PRO A 162 -4.89 13.14 22.04
CA PRO A 162 -3.69 13.46 22.83
C PRO A 162 -3.28 12.34 23.78
N GLN A 163 -4.25 11.70 24.45
CA GLN A 163 -3.97 10.58 25.37
C GLN A 163 -3.37 9.38 24.63
N LEU A 164 -3.87 9.11 23.44
CA LEU A 164 -3.35 8.04 22.62
C LEU A 164 -1.93 8.35 22.10
N LYS A 165 -1.66 9.61 21.74
CA LYS A 165 -0.35 10.04 21.24
C LYS A 165 0.77 9.70 22.20
N THR A 166 0.63 10.00 23.50
CA THR A 166 1.63 9.67 24.52
C THR A 166 1.86 8.15 24.59
N ARG A 167 0.77 7.37 24.69
CA ARG A 167 0.87 5.93 24.81
C ARG A 167 1.45 5.26 23.56
N ILE A 168 1.07 5.74 22.39
CA ILE A 168 1.61 5.24 21.11
C ILE A 168 3.10 5.52 21.03
N THR A 169 3.56 6.73 21.38
CA THR A 169 4.99 7.08 21.36
C THR A 169 5.80 6.10 22.22
N THR A 170 5.39 5.87 23.46
CA THR A 170 6.04 4.91 24.35
C THR A 170 6.04 3.48 23.77
N ASN A 171 4.92 3.03 23.20
CA ASN A 171 4.83 1.69 22.60
C ASN A 171 5.77 1.54 21.40
N ILE A 172 5.86 2.55 20.53
CA ILE A 172 6.77 2.54 19.38
C ILE A 172 8.22 2.50 19.86
N GLU A 173 8.59 3.38 20.82
CA GLU A 173 9.94 3.41 21.40
C GLU A 173 10.34 2.07 21.97
N ASN A 174 9.47 1.45 22.76
CA ASN A 174 9.74 0.15 23.37
C ASN A 174 9.96 -0.92 22.30
N SER A 175 9.10 -0.99 21.28
CA SER A 175 9.26 -1.94 20.17
C SER A 175 10.54 -1.71 19.39
N VAL A 176 10.89 -0.45 19.10
CA VAL A 176 12.11 -0.06 18.39
C VAL A 176 13.34 -0.41 19.22
N ARG A 177 13.39 0.03 20.48
CA ARG A 177 14.54 -0.22 21.39
C ARG A 177 14.76 -1.72 21.60
N GLN A 178 13.70 -2.49 21.81
CA GLN A 178 13.79 -3.95 21.96
C GLN A 178 14.34 -4.60 20.69
N THR A 179 13.84 -4.22 19.53
CA THR A 179 14.28 -4.79 18.25
C THR A 179 15.74 -4.41 17.96
N LEU A 180 16.09 -3.12 18.04
CA LEU A 180 17.46 -2.66 17.81
C LEU A 180 18.44 -3.28 18.84
N GLY A 181 18.02 -3.39 20.11
CA GLY A 181 18.83 -3.98 21.18
C GLY A 181 19.19 -5.45 20.96
N SER A 182 18.41 -6.18 20.14
CA SER A 182 18.68 -7.56 19.76
C SER A 182 19.75 -7.71 18.65
N TRP A 183 20.13 -6.63 17.99
CA TRP A 183 21.09 -6.65 16.89
C TRP A 183 22.51 -6.87 17.39
N GLN A 184 23.19 -7.83 16.78
CA GLN A 184 24.56 -8.19 17.18
C GLN A 184 25.59 -7.50 16.29
N HIS A 185 26.73 -7.16 16.85
CA HIS A 185 27.85 -6.52 16.18
C HIS A 185 28.29 -7.31 14.94
N MET A 186 28.36 -6.62 13.79
CA MET A 186 28.79 -7.16 12.49
C MET A 186 27.99 -8.37 11.94
N GLN A 187 26.93 -8.78 12.61
CA GLN A 187 26.02 -9.79 12.07
C GLN A 187 25.08 -9.16 11.00
N PRO A 188 24.72 -9.90 9.94
CA PRO A 188 23.82 -9.40 8.93
C PRO A 188 22.40 -9.27 9.49
N VAL A 189 21.82 -8.06 9.36
CA VAL A 189 20.44 -7.74 9.74
C VAL A 189 19.66 -7.40 8.49
N HIS A 190 18.53 -8.06 8.28
CA HIS A 190 17.62 -7.74 7.19
C HIS A 190 16.62 -6.65 7.62
N VAL A 191 16.90 -5.39 7.29
CA VAL A 191 16.15 -4.23 7.80
C VAL A 191 14.65 -4.35 7.58
N GLN A 192 14.20 -4.82 6.40
CA GLN A 192 12.77 -4.98 6.10
C GLN A 192 12.07 -6.00 7.02
N GLN A 193 12.77 -7.03 7.48
CA GLN A 193 12.17 -8.01 8.40
C GLN A 193 12.03 -7.43 9.80
N GLU A 194 13.03 -6.69 10.26
CA GLU A 194 13.00 -6.06 11.56
C GLU A 194 11.98 -4.92 11.63
N THR A 195 11.91 -4.08 10.59
CA THR A 195 10.90 -3.01 10.52
C THR A 195 9.48 -3.57 10.45
N LYS A 196 9.23 -4.67 9.73
CA LYS A 196 7.95 -5.38 9.76
C LYS A 196 7.57 -5.88 11.14
N LYS A 197 8.54 -6.39 11.90
CA LYS A 197 8.32 -6.83 13.27
C LYS A 197 7.88 -5.66 14.16
N ILE A 198 8.58 -4.52 14.08
CA ILE A 198 8.27 -3.32 14.86
C ILE A 198 6.84 -2.84 14.54
N THR A 199 6.54 -2.59 13.27
CA THR A 199 5.25 -2.01 12.86
C THR A 199 4.08 -2.95 13.13
N PHE A 200 4.25 -4.26 12.98
CA PHE A 200 3.21 -5.23 13.30
C PHE A 200 2.85 -5.22 14.80
N GLN A 201 3.86 -5.22 15.68
CA GLN A 201 3.64 -5.12 17.12
C GLN A 201 2.92 -3.83 17.50
N VAL A 202 3.37 -2.70 16.95
CA VAL A 202 2.76 -1.39 17.20
C VAL A 202 1.30 -1.36 16.75
N LEU A 203 1.01 -1.84 15.54
CA LEU A 203 -0.35 -1.86 14.99
C LEU A 203 -1.30 -2.72 15.81
N VAL A 204 -0.90 -3.94 16.13
CA VAL A 204 -1.74 -4.86 16.93
C VAL A 204 -2.03 -4.25 18.30
N LYS A 205 -1.02 -3.60 18.91
CA LYS A 205 -1.19 -2.91 20.18
C LYS A 205 -2.13 -1.70 20.09
N VAL A 206 -1.99 -0.89 19.03
CA VAL A 206 -2.82 0.32 18.81
C VAL A 206 -4.25 -0.04 18.44
N LEU A 207 -4.44 -1.09 17.64
CA LEU A 207 -5.76 -1.46 17.15
C LEU A 207 -6.57 -2.30 18.12
N MET A 208 -5.93 -3.18 18.91
CA MET A 208 -6.60 -4.20 19.71
C MET A 208 -6.05 -4.36 21.12
N SER A 209 -5.02 -3.59 21.53
CA SER A 209 -4.34 -3.69 22.83
C SER A 209 -3.76 -5.09 23.15
N VAL A 210 -3.42 -5.88 22.13
CA VAL A 210 -2.79 -7.19 22.30
C VAL A 210 -1.30 -7.01 22.59
N ASP A 211 -0.83 -7.70 23.64
CA ASP A 211 0.58 -7.70 24.06
C ASP A 211 1.40 -8.80 23.33
N PRO A 212 2.74 -8.67 23.30
CA PRO A 212 3.62 -9.72 22.82
C PRO A 212 3.36 -11.06 23.51
N GLY A 213 3.17 -12.13 22.73
CA GLY A 213 2.86 -13.48 23.21
C GLY A 213 2.38 -14.38 22.08
N GLU A 214 1.83 -15.54 22.44
CA GLU A 214 1.37 -16.56 21.48
C GLU A 214 0.30 -16.02 20.52
N ASP A 215 -0.59 -15.18 21.02
CA ASP A 215 -1.67 -14.57 20.22
C ASP A 215 -1.10 -13.64 19.14
N LEU A 216 -0.09 -12.83 19.46
CA LEU A 216 0.58 -11.96 18.50
C LEU A 216 1.31 -12.78 17.42
N GLU A 217 2.02 -13.83 17.80
CA GLU A 217 2.73 -14.71 16.85
C GLU A 217 1.76 -15.48 15.95
N PHE A 218 0.61 -15.91 16.49
CA PHE A 218 -0.46 -16.50 15.69
C PHE A 218 -1.01 -15.48 14.67
N MET A 219 -1.36 -14.27 15.13
CA MET A 219 -1.86 -13.21 14.25
C MET A 219 -0.86 -12.89 13.14
N LYS A 220 0.41 -12.75 13.46
CA LYS A 220 1.47 -12.45 12.50
C LYS A 220 1.56 -13.51 11.41
N ARG A 221 1.61 -14.79 11.79
CA ARG A 221 1.68 -15.90 10.82
C ARG A 221 0.46 -15.93 9.90
N GLU A 222 -0.74 -15.81 10.45
CA GLU A 222 -1.96 -15.82 9.66
C GLU A 222 -2.09 -14.57 8.79
N PHE A 223 -1.64 -13.43 9.30
CA PHE A 223 -1.66 -12.18 8.56
C PHE A 223 -0.68 -12.20 7.37
N GLU A 224 0.51 -12.72 7.55
CA GLU A 224 1.47 -12.93 6.46
C GLU A 224 0.90 -13.83 5.34
N GLU A 225 0.13 -14.86 5.70
CA GLU A 225 -0.53 -15.72 4.69
C GLU A 225 -1.72 -15.00 4.03
N PHE A 226 -2.47 -14.20 4.79
CA PHE A 226 -3.58 -13.39 4.29
C PHE A 226 -3.14 -12.38 3.24
N ILE A 227 -2.11 -11.57 3.51
CA ILE A 227 -1.67 -10.49 2.60
C ILE A 227 -1.11 -11.02 1.26
N LYS A 228 -0.59 -12.25 1.21
CA LYS A 228 -0.14 -12.88 -0.03
C LYS A 228 -1.26 -13.05 -1.07
N GLY A 229 -2.53 -13.00 -0.66
CA GLY A 229 -3.70 -13.07 -1.53
C GLY A 229 -4.14 -11.74 -2.12
N LEU A 230 -3.62 -10.60 -1.66
CA LEU A 230 -4.01 -9.29 -2.16
C LEU A 230 -3.71 -9.15 -3.65
N ILE A 231 -2.52 -9.54 -4.07
CA ILE A 231 -2.11 -9.51 -5.48
C ILE A 231 -1.77 -10.92 -5.93
N CYS A 232 -2.77 -11.63 -6.44
CA CYS A 232 -2.64 -12.99 -6.95
C CYS A 232 -3.66 -13.25 -8.07
N LEU A 233 -3.55 -14.40 -8.73
CA LEU A 233 -4.59 -14.85 -9.65
C LEU A 233 -5.90 -15.06 -8.88
N PRO A 234 -7.04 -14.52 -9.35
CA PRO A 234 -8.32 -14.56 -8.64
C PRO A 234 -9.03 -15.91 -8.81
N ILE A 235 -8.32 -17.00 -8.50
CA ILE A 235 -8.81 -18.38 -8.60
C ILE A 235 -9.09 -18.90 -7.19
N LYS A 236 -10.36 -19.15 -6.88
CA LYS A 236 -10.83 -19.68 -5.59
C LYS A 236 -11.00 -21.19 -5.67
N PHE A 237 -9.88 -21.93 -5.68
CA PHE A 237 -9.86 -23.39 -5.69
C PHE A 237 -8.89 -23.90 -4.61
N PRO A 238 -9.16 -25.04 -3.94
CA PRO A 238 -8.25 -25.62 -2.95
C PRO A 238 -6.81 -25.71 -3.45
N GLY A 239 -5.86 -25.28 -2.62
CA GLY A 239 -4.43 -25.23 -2.96
C GLY A 239 -3.94 -23.94 -3.63
N THR A 240 -4.84 -23.12 -4.21
CA THR A 240 -4.46 -21.83 -4.81
C THR A 240 -4.10 -20.78 -3.75
N ARG A 241 -3.35 -19.74 -4.17
CA ARG A 241 -2.94 -18.64 -3.32
C ARG A 241 -4.16 -17.94 -2.67
N LEU A 242 -5.14 -17.56 -3.49
CA LEU A 242 -6.34 -16.89 -2.99
C LEU A 242 -7.12 -17.76 -1.98
N TYR A 243 -7.24 -19.06 -2.22
CA TYR A 243 -7.91 -19.97 -1.29
C TYR A 243 -7.22 -20.02 0.07
N LYS A 244 -5.87 -20.17 0.09
CA LYS A 244 -5.08 -20.17 1.33
C LYS A 244 -5.25 -18.87 2.11
N SER A 245 -5.19 -17.73 1.42
CA SER A 245 -5.35 -16.41 2.05
C SER A 245 -6.77 -16.16 2.57
N LEU A 246 -7.80 -16.67 1.90
CA LEU A 246 -9.18 -16.64 2.42
C LEU A 246 -9.31 -17.45 3.71
N LYS A 247 -8.67 -18.63 3.78
CA LYS A 247 -8.66 -19.45 5.01
C LYS A 247 -7.89 -18.78 6.15
N ALA A 248 -6.79 -18.10 5.84
CA ALA A 248 -6.07 -17.30 6.83
C ALA A 248 -6.93 -16.13 7.34
N LYS A 249 -7.65 -15.43 6.44
CA LYS A 249 -8.62 -14.40 6.83
C LYS A 249 -9.70 -14.94 7.77
N GLU A 250 -10.29 -16.09 7.45
CA GLU A 250 -11.32 -16.71 8.31
C GLU A 250 -10.80 -16.98 9.74
N ARG A 251 -9.52 -17.42 9.88
CA ARG A 251 -8.92 -17.66 11.21
C ARG A 251 -8.64 -16.36 11.95
N LEU A 252 -8.14 -15.33 11.24
CA LEU A 252 -7.95 -14.00 11.82
C LEU A 252 -9.24 -13.37 12.28
N VAL A 253 -10.32 -13.42 11.47
CA VAL A 253 -11.63 -12.88 11.83
C VAL A 253 -12.13 -13.53 13.10
N LYS A 254 -12.08 -14.86 13.22
CA LYS A 254 -12.50 -15.58 14.44
C LYS A 254 -11.76 -15.13 15.69
N MET A 255 -10.45 -14.89 15.56
CA MET A 255 -9.64 -14.42 16.69
C MET A 255 -9.99 -12.98 17.08
N VAL A 256 -10.11 -12.08 16.09
CA VAL A 256 -10.49 -10.68 16.36
C VAL A 256 -11.92 -10.59 16.90
N GLU A 257 -12.86 -11.41 16.40
CA GLU A 257 -14.22 -11.51 16.95
C GLU A 257 -14.24 -11.90 18.43
N LYS A 258 -13.35 -12.82 18.84
CA LYS A 258 -13.22 -13.18 20.26
C LYS A 258 -12.82 -11.96 21.09
N ILE A 259 -11.78 -11.22 20.65
CA ILE A 259 -11.31 -10.00 21.32
C ILE A 259 -12.43 -8.96 21.41
N VAL A 260 -13.14 -8.71 20.30
CA VAL A 260 -14.23 -7.73 20.24
C VAL A 260 -15.41 -8.13 21.16
N LYS A 261 -15.77 -9.43 21.22
CA LYS A 261 -16.81 -9.95 22.11
C LYS A 261 -16.43 -9.79 23.60
N GLU A 262 -15.21 -10.15 23.97
CA GLU A 262 -14.69 -9.99 25.33
C GLU A 262 -14.69 -8.52 25.74
N ARG A 263 -14.27 -7.62 24.84
CA ARG A 263 -14.30 -6.18 25.08
C ARG A 263 -15.72 -5.64 25.26
N LYS A 264 -16.65 -6.03 24.40
CA LYS A 264 -18.07 -5.63 24.49
C LYS A 264 -18.68 -6.07 25.82
N MET A 265 -18.39 -7.30 26.27
CA MET A 265 -18.85 -7.79 27.58
C MET A 265 -18.21 -7.04 28.76
N GLY A 266 -16.95 -6.65 28.63
CA GLY A 266 -16.24 -5.81 29.61
C GLY A 266 -16.88 -4.42 29.74
N MET A 267 -17.14 -3.75 28.62
CA MET A 267 -17.79 -2.43 28.58
C MET A 267 -19.19 -2.44 29.21
N ALA A 268 -19.98 -3.50 28.97
CA ALA A 268 -21.30 -3.65 29.57
C ALA A 268 -21.25 -3.75 31.10
N LYS A 269 -20.14 -4.20 31.69
CA LYS A 269 -19.97 -4.32 33.16
C LYS A 269 -19.44 -3.04 33.81
N THR A 270 -18.61 -2.24 33.09
CA THR A 270 -17.92 -1.06 33.65
C THR A 270 -18.62 0.27 33.38
N GLY A 271 -19.68 0.27 32.56
CA GLY A 271 -20.41 1.48 32.17
C GLY A 271 -19.66 2.29 31.05
N GLU A 272 -20.35 3.29 30.49
CA GLU A 272 -19.88 4.09 29.35
C GLU A 272 -18.66 4.98 29.62
N ASN A 273 -18.31 5.22 30.88
CA ASN A 273 -17.21 6.11 31.29
C ASN A 273 -15.79 5.47 31.26
N SER A 274 -15.63 4.28 30.71
CA SER A 274 -14.31 3.65 30.60
C SER A 274 -13.39 4.42 29.62
N VAL A 275 -12.08 4.48 29.88
CA VAL A 275 -11.09 5.12 28.98
C VAL A 275 -11.05 4.36 27.65
N VAL A 276 -11.00 5.11 26.51
CA VAL A 276 -10.77 4.52 25.19
C VAL A 276 -9.34 4.02 25.09
N ASN A 277 -9.16 2.73 24.87
CA ASN A 277 -7.85 2.09 24.85
C ASN A 277 -7.30 1.86 23.44
N ASP A 278 -8.15 1.53 22.47
CA ASP A 278 -7.73 1.12 21.13
C ASP A 278 -8.86 1.38 20.10
N ALA A 279 -8.59 0.99 18.85
CA ALA A 279 -9.56 1.19 17.77
C ALA A 279 -10.82 0.33 17.93
N VAL A 280 -10.72 -0.82 18.59
CA VAL A 280 -11.91 -1.65 18.91
C VAL A 280 -12.85 -0.89 19.82
N ASP A 281 -12.34 -0.24 20.87
CA ASP A 281 -13.15 0.57 21.78
C ASP A 281 -13.88 1.70 21.05
N VAL A 282 -13.19 2.38 20.12
CA VAL A 282 -13.79 3.46 19.31
C VAL A 282 -14.93 2.94 18.45
N LEU A 283 -14.71 1.83 17.74
CA LEU A 283 -15.71 1.25 16.86
C LEU A 283 -16.90 0.68 17.63
N LEU A 284 -16.69 0.19 18.85
CA LEU A 284 -17.76 -0.29 19.72
C LEU A 284 -18.62 0.84 20.30
N ARG A 285 -18.01 1.98 20.66
CA ARG A 285 -18.73 3.14 21.21
C ARG A 285 -19.56 3.87 20.19
N ASP A 286 -19.05 4.03 18.97
CA ASP A 286 -19.80 4.65 17.86
C ASP A 286 -21.15 3.96 17.61
N ILE A 287 -21.28 2.70 18.02
CA ILE A 287 -22.53 1.93 17.97
C ILE A 287 -23.53 2.40 19.05
N SER A 288 -23.03 2.95 20.18
CA SER A 288 -23.87 3.32 21.35
C SER A 288 -24.40 4.75 21.28
N GLU A 289 -23.70 5.67 20.61
CA GLU A 289 -23.98 7.12 20.68
C GLU A 289 -25.01 7.65 19.66
N GLU A 290 -25.51 6.84 18.72
CA GLU A 290 -26.54 7.29 17.78
C GLU A 290 -27.95 7.23 18.39
N GLY A 291 -28.26 8.26 19.15
CA GLY A 291 -29.56 8.49 19.77
C GLY A 291 -29.91 9.97 19.87
N ASP A 292 -29.47 10.80 18.90
CA ASP A 292 -30.05 12.14 18.76
C ASP A 292 -31.27 12.08 17.86
N ASP A 293 -32.43 12.42 18.43
CA ASP A 293 -33.70 12.53 17.77
C ASP A 293 -33.63 13.65 16.72
N ASP A 294 -33.76 13.28 15.45
CA ASP A 294 -34.13 14.29 14.44
C ASP A 294 -35.52 14.82 14.78
N GLU A 295 -35.73 16.15 14.69
CA GLU A 295 -36.97 16.90 15.02
C GLU A 295 -38.25 16.41 14.31
N GLN A 296 -38.23 15.23 13.66
CA GLN A 296 -39.34 14.65 12.92
C GLN A 296 -39.87 13.30 13.47
N GLY A 297 -39.43 12.86 14.66
CA GLY A 297 -40.10 11.79 15.39
C GLY A 297 -40.12 10.40 14.76
N GLU A 298 -39.33 10.10 13.74
CA GLU A 298 -39.12 8.74 13.23
C GLU A 298 -37.89 8.11 13.88
N THR A 299 -38.11 7.21 14.82
CA THR A 299 -37.08 6.34 15.40
C THR A 299 -36.46 5.47 14.29
N LYS A 300 -35.37 5.96 13.67
CA LYS A 300 -34.50 5.09 12.85
C LYS A 300 -33.83 4.10 13.82
N GLU A 301 -34.22 2.83 13.73
CA GLU A 301 -33.53 1.75 14.43
C GLU A 301 -32.02 1.88 14.29
N LYS A 302 -31.34 1.99 15.43
CA LYS A 302 -29.87 2.02 15.52
C LYS A 302 -29.31 0.77 14.84
N GLN A 303 -28.84 0.90 13.60
CA GLN A 303 -28.12 -0.17 12.94
C GLN A 303 -26.72 -0.25 13.55
N SER A 304 -26.59 -1.06 14.61
CA SER A 304 -25.26 -1.41 15.15
C SER A 304 -24.43 -2.09 14.08
N LEU A 305 -23.15 -1.68 13.94
CA LEU A 305 -22.24 -2.34 13.01
C LEU A 305 -22.13 -3.83 13.39
N PRO A 306 -22.35 -4.78 12.45
CA PRO A 306 -22.23 -6.20 12.75
C PRO A 306 -20.82 -6.54 13.25
N LEU A 307 -20.71 -7.54 14.10
CA LEU A 307 -19.44 -7.92 14.74
C LEU A 307 -18.40 -8.37 13.71
N ASP A 308 -18.82 -9.08 12.69
CA ASP A 308 -17.98 -9.48 11.54
C ASP A 308 -17.48 -8.28 10.72
N TYR A 309 -18.29 -7.21 10.64
CA TYR A 309 -17.88 -5.94 10.04
C TYR A 309 -16.73 -5.27 10.81
N ILE A 310 -16.86 -5.16 12.15
CA ILE A 310 -15.79 -4.57 12.98
C ILE A 310 -14.53 -5.41 12.85
N SER A 311 -14.63 -6.72 13.04
CA SER A 311 -13.48 -7.63 12.99
C SER A 311 -12.78 -7.64 11.63
N GLY A 312 -13.56 -7.64 10.54
CA GLY A 312 -13.04 -7.55 9.19
C GLY A 312 -12.27 -6.24 8.93
N ASN A 313 -12.81 -5.11 9.36
CA ASN A 313 -12.19 -3.80 9.16
C ASN A 313 -10.96 -3.58 10.05
N ILE A 314 -10.93 -4.10 11.28
CA ILE A 314 -9.71 -4.10 12.12
C ILE A 314 -8.57 -4.82 11.41
N ILE A 315 -8.81 -6.00 10.83
CA ILE A 315 -7.80 -6.73 10.06
C ILE A 315 -7.35 -5.94 8.83
N GLU A 316 -8.29 -5.28 8.14
CA GLU A 316 -7.95 -4.47 6.97
C GLU A 316 -7.13 -3.23 7.32
N MET A 317 -7.33 -2.62 8.49
CA MET A 317 -6.52 -1.51 8.98
C MET A 317 -5.05 -1.90 9.26
N MET A 318 -4.76 -3.20 9.43
CA MET A 318 -3.39 -3.68 9.58
C MET A 318 -2.63 -3.74 8.25
N ILE A 319 -3.33 -3.89 7.10
CA ILE A 319 -2.70 -4.07 5.78
C ILE A 319 -1.72 -2.94 5.43
N PRO A 320 -2.11 -1.65 5.49
CA PRO A 320 -1.20 -0.57 5.14
C PRO A 320 0.04 -0.52 6.03
N GLY A 321 -0.13 -0.69 7.32
CA GLY A 321 0.98 -0.58 8.27
C GLY A 321 2.00 -1.71 8.16
N GLU A 322 1.58 -2.93 7.79
CA GLU A 322 2.49 -4.06 7.59
C GLU A 322 3.32 -3.95 6.30
N GLU A 323 2.80 -3.31 5.26
CA GLU A 323 3.47 -3.25 3.95
C GLU A 323 4.11 -1.89 3.66
N THR A 324 3.52 -0.78 4.14
CA THR A 324 3.95 0.56 3.72
C THR A 324 4.97 1.20 4.65
N VAL A 325 4.73 1.25 5.95
CA VAL A 325 5.65 1.87 6.93
C VAL A 325 6.97 1.12 7.02
N PRO A 326 7.01 -0.23 7.09
CA PRO A 326 8.27 -0.96 7.09
C PRO A 326 9.10 -0.72 5.82
N MET A 327 8.42 -0.57 4.68
CA MET A 327 9.09 -0.26 3.43
C MET A 327 9.68 1.16 3.44
N ALA A 328 8.95 2.14 3.99
CA ALA A 328 9.46 3.51 4.16
C ALA A 328 10.70 3.53 5.07
N MET A 329 10.66 2.86 6.23
CA MET A 329 11.81 2.72 7.12
C MET A 329 13.00 2.08 6.42
N THR A 330 12.76 0.97 5.71
CA THR A 330 13.81 0.22 5.00
C THR A 330 14.46 1.07 3.91
N LEU A 331 13.66 1.79 3.12
CA LEU A 331 14.17 2.64 2.04
C LEU A 331 14.86 3.89 2.58
N ALA A 332 14.42 4.44 3.71
CA ALA A 332 15.14 5.51 4.40
C ALA A 332 16.55 5.08 4.77
N VAL A 333 16.71 3.89 5.36
CA VAL A 333 18.04 3.32 5.69
C VAL A 333 18.89 3.13 4.45
N LYS A 334 18.30 2.63 3.34
CA LYS A 334 19.01 2.49 2.07
C LYS A 334 19.50 3.83 1.52
N PHE A 335 18.59 4.79 1.37
CA PHE A 335 18.93 6.09 0.79
C PHE A 335 19.91 6.90 1.66
N LEU A 336 19.82 6.78 2.97
CA LEU A 336 20.79 7.37 3.91
C LEU A 336 22.16 6.70 3.81
N GLY A 337 22.18 5.36 3.65
CA GLY A 337 23.44 4.63 3.41
C GLY A 337 24.13 5.06 2.11
N ASP A 338 23.34 5.36 1.08
CA ASP A 338 23.83 5.87 -0.23
C ASP A 338 24.16 7.38 -0.20
N SER A 339 23.84 8.11 0.89
CA SER A 339 24.02 9.57 1.03
C SER A 339 24.67 9.95 2.36
N PRO A 340 26.00 9.80 2.52
CA PRO A 340 26.72 10.09 3.77
C PRO A 340 26.51 11.50 4.32
N VAL A 341 26.38 12.49 3.45
CA VAL A 341 26.13 13.89 3.85
C VAL A 341 24.77 14.05 4.49
N ALA A 342 23.71 13.42 3.93
CA ALA A 342 22.38 13.44 4.51
C ALA A 342 22.34 12.66 5.83
N LEU A 343 23.03 11.53 5.90
CA LEU A 343 23.14 10.75 7.14
C LEU A 343 23.83 11.54 8.25
N HIS A 344 24.92 12.24 7.94
CA HIS A 344 25.65 13.05 8.93
C HIS A 344 24.76 14.18 9.47
N ARG A 345 24.08 14.93 8.60
CA ARG A 345 23.19 16.01 9.00
C ARG A 345 22.00 15.51 9.84
N LEU A 346 21.43 14.38 9.46
CA LEU A 346 20.35 13.73 10.21
C LEU A 346 20.84 13.30 11.61
N MET A 347 22.06 12.76 11.69
CA MET A 347 22.65 12.36 12.95
C MET A 347 22.89 13.56 13.87
N GLU A 348 23.41 14.67 13.38
CA GLU A 348 23.62 15.90 14.18
C GLU A 348 22.32 16.35 14.84
N GLU A 349 21.22 16.46 14.07
CA GLU A 349 19.92 16.86 14.58
C GLU A 349 19.40 15.94 15.69
N ASN A 350 19.49 14.64 15.46
CA ASN A 350 18.97 13.63 16.39
C ASN A 350 19.87 13.42 17.64
N MET A 351 21.19 13.63 17.52
CA MET A 351 22.10 13.61 18.67
C MET A 351 21.87 14.85 19.57
N GLU A 352 21.54 15.99 18.98
CA GLU A 352 21.19 17.19 19.76
C GLU A 352 19.90 16.97 20.56
N LEU A 353 18.84 16.40 19.95
CA LEU A 353 17.63 16.02 20.68
C LEU A 353 17.95 15.02 21.82
N LYS A 354 18.76 14.01 21.55
CA LYS A 354 19.16 13.02 22.57
C LYS A 354 19.86 13.69 23.73
N LYS A 355 20.80 14.62 23.47
CA LYS A 355 21.53 15.37 24.48
C LYS A 355 20.60 16.25 25.33
N GLN A 356 19.66 16.95 24.69
CA GLN A 356 18.66 17.79 25.38
C GLN A 356 17.83 16.94 26.34
N LYS A 357 17.30 15.80 25.90
CA LYS A 357 16.48 14.91 26.73
C LYS A 357 17.27 14.29 27.89
N MET A 358 18.52 13.91 27.65
CA MET A 358 19.41 13.42 28.74
C MET A 358 19.67 14.50 29.79
N ASN A 359 19.83 15.75 29.39
CA ASN A 359 20.10 16.86 30.31
C ASN A 359 18.87 17.25 31.16
N CYS A 360 17.66 17.19 30.54
CA CYS A 360 16.41 17.51 31.26
C CYS A 360 15.85 16.35 32.07
N GLY A 361 16.30 15.11 31.83
CA GLY A 361 15.75 13.91 32.46
C GLY A 361 14.31 13.60 32.06
N GLU A 362 13.84 14.11 30.90
CA GLU A 362 12.49 13.94 30.40
C GLU A 362 12.40 12.84 29.36
N ASP A 363 11.26 12.15 29.35
CA ASP A 363 10.91 11.21 28.28
C ASP A 363 10.65 11.95 26.96
N TYR A 364 10.81 11.21 25.83
CA TYR A 364 10.48 11.74 24.54
C TYR A 364 8.96 11.84 24.34
N SER A 365 8.54 12.93 23.77
CA SER A 365 7.15 13.16 23.40
C SER A 365 6.93 13.00 21.90
N TRP A 366 5.67 12.85 21.49
CA TRP A 366 5.25 12.89 20.10
C TRP A 366 5.79 14.13 19.35
N SER A 367 5.69 15.30 19.99
CA SER A 367 6.13 16.56 19.40
C SER A 367 7.65 16.62 19.21
N ASP A 368 8.45 16.05 20.09
CA ASP A 368 9.90 16.04 19.96
C ASP A 368 10.34 15.39 18.63
N TYR A 369 9.75 14.26 18.28
CA TYR A 369 10.07 13.55 17.06
C TYR A 369 9.55 14.22 15.78
N LEU A 370 8.34 14.80 15.83
CA LEU A 370 7.74 15.42 14.66
C LEU A 370 8.24 16.85 14.40
N SER A 371 8.84 17.49 15.39
CA SER A 371 9.42 18.83 15.26
C SER A 371 10.83 18.86 14.68
N LEU A 372 11.46 17.71 14.41
CA LEU A 372 12.80 17.63 13.83
C LEU A 372 12.77 17.95 12.32
N PRO A 373 13.17 19.14 11.86
CA PRO A 373 12.91 19.59 10.49
C PRO A 373 13.62 18.72 9.44
N PHE A 374 14.90 18.41 9.67
CA PHE A 374 15.65 17.61 8.69
C PHE A 374 15.22 16.16 8.67
N THR A 375 14.83 15.59 9.81
CA THR A 375 14.21 14.27 9.89
C THR A 375 12.92 14.20 9.05
N GLN A 376 12.06 15.23 9.14
CA GLN A 376 10.85 15.30 8.33
C GLN A 376 11.14 15.48 6.84
N ASN A 377 12.22 16.20 6.49
CA ASN A 377 12.69 16.33 5.10
C ASN A 377 13.19 14.99 4.55
N VAL A 378 13.97 14.23 5.33
CA VAL A 378 14.42 12.88 4.99
C VAL A 378 13.23 11.94 4.75
N ILE A 379 12.23 11.97 5.62
CA ILE A 379 11.01 11.16 5.47
C ILE A 379 10.25 11.56 4.21
N SER A 380 10.06 12.85 3.96
CA SER A 380 9.35 13.35 2.78
C SER A 380 10.08 12.97 1.48
N GLU A 381 11.40 13.09 1.43
CA GLU A 381 12.20 12.69 0.28
C GLU A 381 12.20 11.17 0.07
N THR A 382 12.24 10.41 1.16
CA THR A 382 12.09 8.96 1.10
C THR A 382 10.75 8.57 0.49
N LEU A 383 9.64 9.15 0.95
CA LEU A 383 8.30 8.86 0.43
C LEU A 383 8.14 9.26 -1.04
N ARG A 384 8.73 10.40 -1.45
CA ARG A 384 8.72 10.85 -2.84
C ARG A 384 9.49 9.89 -3.76
N LEU A 385 10.71 9.53 -3.38
CA LEU A 385 11.59 8.71 -4.21
C LEU A 385 11.18 7.24 -4.21
N ALA A 386 10.74 6.74 -3.07
CA ALA A 386 10.29 5.35 -2.90
C ALA A 386 9.00 5.05 -3.67
N ASN A 387 8.08 6.00 -3.74
CA ASN A 387 6.76 5.79 -4.36
C ASN A 387 6.09 4.48 -3.89
N ILE A 388 6.03 4.26 -2.57
CA ILE A 388 5.53 3.02 -1.96
C ILE A 388 4.13 2.70 -2.49
N ILE A 389 3.28 3.72 -2.61
CA ILE A 389 2.05 3.68 -3.38
C ILE A 389 2.26 4.50 -4.65
N ASN A 390 2.41 3.82 -5.78
CA ASN A 390 2.76 4.43 -7.06
C ASN A 390 1.59 5.12 -7.78
N GLY A 391 0.37 4.94 -7.30
CA GLY A 391 -0.84 5.55 -7.85
C GLY A 391 -2.10 4.88 -7.33
N VAL A 392 -3.26 5.45 -7.65
CA VAL A 392 -4.56 4.91 -7.27
C VAL A 392 -5.45 4.68 -8.49
N TRP A 393 -6.21 3.60 -8.40
CA TRP A 393 -7.15 3.19 -9.44
C TRP A 393 -8.56 3.61 -9.02
N ARG A 394 -9.25 4.33 -9.93
CA ARG A 394 -10.62 4.80 -9.74
C ARG A 394 -11.47 4.46 -10.95
N LYS A 395 -12.70 4.03 -10.74
CA LYS A 395 -13.68 3.77 -11.80
C LYS A 395 -14.69 4.90 -11.84
N ALA A 396 -14.89 5.50 -13.02
CA ALA A 396 -15.91 6.52 -13.24
C ALA A 396 -17.31 5.91 -13.17
N VAL A 397 -18.20 6.51 -12.37
CA VAL A 397 -19.60 6.08 -12.22
C VAL A 397 -20.55 6.82 -13.16
N LYS A 398 -20.08 7.90 -13.80
CA LYS A 398 -20.74 8.68 -14.84
C LYS A 398 -19.70 9.24 -15.81
N ASP A 399 -20.13 9.76 -16.95
CA ASP A 399 -19.26 10.53 -17.83
C ASP A 399 -18.79 11.79 -17.10
N ILE A 400 -17.52 12.11 -17.20
CA ILE A 400 -16.93 13.29 -16.56
C ILE A 400 -15.90 13.94 -17.48
N ASP A 401 -15.99 15.26 -17.63
CA ASP A 401 -14.94 16.07 -18.26
C ASP A 401 -14.00 16.63 -17.20
N ILE A 402 -12.68 16.46 -17.41
CA ILE A 402 -11.63 17.04 -16.55
C ILE A 402 -10.60 17.71 -17.46
N LYS A 403 -10.54 19.04 -17.45
CA LYS A 403 -9.61 19.82 -18.28
C LYS A 403 -9.73 19.50 -19.79
N GLY A 404 -10.95 19.21 -20.29
CA GLY A 404 -11.21 18.85 -21.69
C GLY A 404 -10.96 17.39 -22.03
N TYR A 405 -10.62 16.56 -21.05
CA TYR A 405 -10.52 15.11 -21.20
C TYR A 405 -11.81 14.42 -20.74
N LEU A 406 -12.53 13.81 -21.66
CA LEU A 406 -13.70 13.02 -21.33
C LEU A 406 -13.31 11.65 -20.80
N ILE A 407 -13.70 11.35 -19.56
CA ILE A 407 -13.59 10.05 -18.93
C ILE A 407 -14.97 9.40 -18.95
N PRO A 408 -15.21 8.36 -19.78
CA PRO A 408 -16.52 7.76 -19.89
C PRO A 408 -16.91 6.95 -18.66
N GLN A 409 -18.20 6.85 -18.39
CA GLN A 409 -18.74 5.95 -17.37
C GLN A 409 -18.20 4.52 -17.55
N GLY A 410 -17.83 3.90 -16.45
CA GLY A 410 -17.31 2.54 -16.42
C GLY A 410 -15.80 2.42 -16.68
N TRP A 411 -15.15 3.46 -17.21
CA TRP A 411 -13.70 3.45 -17.43
C TRP A 411 -12.92 3.60 -16.11
N CYS A 412 -11.77 2.94 -16.07
CA CYS A 412 -10.83 3.07 -14.96
C CYS A 412 -9.82 4.16 -15.25
N VAL A 413 -9.52 4.98 -14.24
CA VAL A 413 -8.46 5.99 -14.24
C VAL A 413 -7.38 5.56 -13.27
N LEU A 414 -6.13 5.54 -13.74
CA LEU A 414 -4.93 5.46 -12.91
C LEU A 414 -4.40 6.88 -12.70
N ALA A 415 -4.59 7.43 -11.51
CA ALA A 415 -3.89 8.63 -11.08
C ALA A 415 -2.47 8.23 -10.64
N SER A 416 -1.47 8.51 -11.49
CA SER A 416 -0.09 8.06 -11.30
C SER A 416 0.67 9.04 -10.40
N PHE A 417 0.95 8.65 -9.16
CA PHE A 417 1.76 9.46 -8.22
C PHE A 417 3.23 9.41 -8.59
N ILE A 418 3.72 8.24 -8.94
CA ILE A 418 5.12 8.05 -9.31
C ILE A 418 5.51 8.91 -10.51
N SER A 419 4.61 9.09 -11.49
CA SER A 419 4.89 9.95 -12.65
C SER A 419 5.02 11.42 -12.25
N VAL A 420 4.24 11.87 -11.25
CA VAL A 420 4.30 13.25 -10.74
C VAL A 420 5.53 13.46 -9.86
N HIS A 421 5.83 12.50 -8.99
CA HIS A 421 6.96 12.56 -8.06
C HIS A 421 8.34 12.46 -8.75
N MET A 422 8.38 11.83 -9.92
CA MET A 422 9.62 11.61 -10.71
C MET A 422 9.70 12.52 -11.93
N ASP A 423 8.83 13.51 -12.07
CA ASP A 423 8.80 14.45 -13.18
C ASP A 423 9.84 15.56 -12.97
N GLU A 424 10.68 15.81 -13.99
CA GLU A 424 11.68 16.88 -14.00
C GLU A 424 11.03 18.28 -14.00
N GLU A 425 9.79 18.40 -14.49
CA GLU A 425 9.03 19.66 -14.42
C GLU A 425 8.63 20.01 -12.97
N ASN A 426 8.45 19.01 -12.09
CA ASN A 426 8.04 19.21 -10.71
C ASN A 426 9.25 19.20 -9.74
N TYR A 427 10.30 18.44 -10.05
CA TYR A 427 11.44 18.22 -9.17
C TYR A 427 12.76 18.23 -9.93
N GLU A 428 13.65 19.11 -9.56
CA GLU A 428 15.04 19.11 -10.05
C GLU A 428 15.75 17.80 -9.68
N HIS A 429 16.34 17.11 -10.64
CA HIS A 429 17.00 15.81 -10.45
C HIS A 429 16.13 14.80 -9.67
N PRO A 430 14.95 14.40 -10.18
CA PRO A 430 13.92 13.67 -9.43
C PRO A 430 14.38 12.29 -8.95
N TYR A 431 15.38 11.68 -9.58
CA TYR A 431 15.94 10.38 -9.18
C TYR A 431 17.01 10.47 -8.10
N ARG A 432 17.45 11.69 -7.73
CA ARG A 432 18.46 11.91 -6.69
C ARG A 432 17.80 12.08 -5.34
N PHE A 433 18.29 11.36 -4.31
CA PHE A 433 17.89 11.57 -2.92
C PHE A 433 18.47 12.88 -2.41
N HIS A 434 17.65 13.88 -2.18
CA HIS A 434 18.07 15.23 -1.80
C HIS A 434 17.10 15.87 -0.79
N PRO A 435 17.21 15.54 0.52
CA PRO A 435 16.30 16.06 1.55
C PRO A 435 16.22 17.58 1.66
N TRP A 436 17.29 18.29 1.33
CA TRP A 436 17.33 19.75 1.36
C TRP A 436 16.38 20.43 0.36
N ARG A 437 15.86 19.68 -0.63
CA ARG A 437 14.81 20.24 -1.50
C ARG A 437 13.60 20.73 -0.74
N TRP A 438 13.26 20.08 0.39
CA TRP A 438 12.12 20.42 1.21
C TRP A 438 12.32 21.70 2.03
N GLU A 439 13.55 22.12 2.29
CA GLU A 439 13.86 23.40 2.90
C GLU A 439 13.56 24.58 1.95
N ARG A 440 13.86 24.40 0.64
CA ARG A 440 13.59 25.42 -0.39
C ARG A 440 12.13 25.43 -0.82
N LEU A 441 11.52 24.26 -0.94
CA LEU A 441 10.13 24.13 -1.38
C LEU A 441 9.16 24.62 -0.31
N GLY A 442 9.44 24.41 0.99
CA GLY A 442 8.60 24.85 2.11
C GLY A 442 7.12 24.55 1.89
N THR A 443 6.27 25.55 2.16
CA THR A 443 4.83 25.51 1.85
C THR A 443 4.52 25.70 0.36
N ALA A 444 5.52 26.04 -0.47
CA ALA A 444 5.36 26.30 -1.90
C ALA A 444 5.31 25.02 -2.75
N VAL A 445 5.53 23.84 -2.18
CA VAL A 445 5.19 22.59 -2.90
C VAL A 445 3.72 22.66 -3.25
N ASN A 446 3.42 22.79 -4.53
CA ASN A 446 2.06 22.64 -5.01
C ASN A 446 1.54 21.32 -4.42
N ASN A 447 0.57 21.40 -3.49
CA ASN A 447 0.03 20.26 -2.76
C ASN A 447 -0.42 19.11 -3.68
N ASN A 448 -0.56 19.39 -4.98
CA ASN A 448 -0.92 18.40 -5.99
C ASN A 448 0.28 17.59 -6.50
N CYS A 449 1.52 18.10 -6.35
CA CYS A 449 2.74 17.43 -6.82
C CYS A 449 3.33 16.45 -5.80
N PHE A 450 2.93 16.51 -4.52
CA PHE A 450 3.40 15.59 -3.48
C PHE A 450 2.22 14.92 -2.77
N THR A 451 1.86 13.73 -3.20
CA THR A 451 0.68 12.99 -2.73
C THR A 451 1.00 11.55 -2.28
N PRO A 452 2.06 11.32 -1.46
CA PRO A 452 2.45 9.97 -1.06
C PRO A 452 1.40 9.26 -0.19
N PHE A 453 0.50 10.02 0.43
CA PHE A 453 -0.62 9.54 1.24
C PHE A 453 -1.98 9.64 0.53
N GLY A 454 -1.98 9.89 -0.78
CA GLY A 454 -3.19 10.12 -1.55
C GLY A 454 -3.78 11.51 -1.30
N GLY A 455 -5.11 11.61 -1.30
CA GLY A 455 -5.79 12.90 -1.11
C GLY A 455 -7.31 12.77 -1.04
N GLY A 456 -7.96 13.92 -0.78
CA GLY A 456 -9.41 14.03 -0.68
C GLY A 456 -10.01 13.19 0.44
N GLN A 457 -11.21 12.69 0.23
CA GLN A 457 -11.97 11.92 1.22
C GLN A 457 -11.30 10.60 1.66
N ARG A 458 -10.32 10.11 0.89
CA ARG A 458 -9.56 8.89 1.16
C ARG A 458 -8.10 9.16 1.51
N LEU A 459 -7.80 10.38 1.98
CA LEU A 459 -6.49 10.71 2.52
C LEU A 459 -6.13 9.72 3.63
N CYS A 460 -4.90 9.25 3.65
CA CYS A 460 -4.47 8.27 4.65
C CYS A 460 -4.71 8.77 6.09
N PRO A 461 -5.45 8.06 6.94
CA PRO A 461 -5.70 8.50 8.31
C PRO A 461 -4.45 8.36 9.20
N GLY A 462 -3.48 7.51 8.79
CA GLY A 462 -2.26 7.21 9.53
C GLY A 462 -1.04 8.07 9.19
N ILE A 463 -1.21 9.25 8.57
CA ILE A 463 -0.07 10.12 8.17
C ILE A 463 0.83 10.46 9.36
N GLU A 464 0.26 10.96 10.44
CA GLU A 464 1.03 11.35 11.63
C GLU A 464 1.68 10.14 12.29
N LEU A 465 0.92 9.04 12.42
CA LEU A 465 1.45 7.80 13.02
C LEU A 465 2.61 7.24 12.20
N SER A 466 2.48 7.16 10.88
CA SER A 466 3.56 6.64 10.03
C SER A 466 4.82 7.52 10.09
N ARG A 467 4.67 8.85 10.08
CA ARG A 467 5.80 9.77 10.24
C ARG A 467 6.46 9.61 11.61
N LEU A 468 5.68 9.45 12.67
CA LEU A 468 6.18 9.23 14.02
C LEU A 468 6.97 7.90 14.09
N GLU A 469 6.40 6.80 13.60
CA GLU A 469 7.08 5.50 13.60
C GLU A 469 8.43 5.57 12.89
N ILE A 470 8.48 6.20 11.71
CA ILE A 470 9.72 6.36 10.95
C ILE A 470 10.70 7.26 11.71
N SER A 471 10.23 8.37 12.32
CA SER A 471 11.08 9.29 13.08
C SER A 471 11.71 8.62 14.29
N ILE A 472 10.93 7.89 15.10
CA ILE A 472 11.43 7.14 16.27
C ILE A 472 12.43 6.07 15.84
N PHE A 473 12.12 5.31 14.80
CA PHE A 473 13.02 4.29 14.28
C PHE A 473 14.37 4.89 13.83
N LEU A 474 14.33 5.96 13.01
CA LEU A 474 15.54 6.64 12.56
C LEU A 474 16.33 7.22 13.73
N HIS A 475 15.66 7.90 14.66
CA HIS A 475 16.30 8.47 15.85
C HIS A 475 17.11 7.43 16.61
N HIS A 476 16.48 6.32 16.99
CA HIS A 476 17.17 5.28 17.77
C HIS A 476 18.23 4.53 16.97
N LEU A 477 18.00 4.31 15.66
CA LEU A 477 18.98 3.68 14.80
C LEU A 477 20.25 4.51 14.69
N ILE A 478 20.14 5.79 14.29
CA ILE A 478 21.31 6.64 13.99
C ILE A 478 22.04 7.14 15.22
N THR A 479 21.35 7.20 16.38
CA THR A 479 21.99 7.60 17.67
C THR A 479 22.58 6.41 18.42
N SER A 480 22.43 5.17 17.92
CA SER A 480 22.93 3.97 18.59
C SER A 480 23.83 3.12 17.71
N TYR A 481 23.75 3.25 16.37
CA TYR A 481 24.47 2.39 15.43
C TYR A 481 25.04 3.14 14.25
N ARG A 482 26.18 2.63 13.75
CA ARG A 482 26.64 2.81 12.36
C ARG A 482 26.30 1.54 11.59
N TRP A 483 26.07 1.66 10.28
CA TRP A 483 25.83 0.51 9.44
C TRP A 483 26.53 0.62 8.08
N VAL A 484 26.78 -0.54 7.51
CA VAL A 484 27.17 -0.69 6.11
C VAL A 484 26.11 -1.55 5.44
N ALA A 485 25.50 -1.02 4.39
CA ALA A 485 24.49 -1.74 3.64
C ALA A 485 25.17 -2.57 2.53
N GLU A 486 24.68 -3.80 2.32
CA GLU A 486 25.01 -4.57 1.12
C GLU A 486 24.19 -4.05 -0.07
N GLU A 487 24.74 -4.24 -1.28
CA GLU A 487 24.04 -3.84 -2.50
C GLU A 487 22.68 -4.53 -2.61
N ASP A 488 21.63 -3.75 -2.84
CA ASP A 488 20.27 -4.26 -3.02
C ASP A 488 19.48 -3.36 -3.98
N HIS A 489 18.52 -3.96 -4.70
CA HIS A 489 17.78 -3.31 -5.76
C HIS A 489 16.30 -3.13 -5.38
N ILE A 490 15.76 -1.95 -5.73
CA ILE A 490 14.35 -1.63 -5.58
C ILE A 490 13.60 -2.18 -6.81
N ILE A 491 12.49 -2.86 -6.56
CA ILE A 491 11.56 -3.36 -7.58
C ILE A 491 10.22 -2.63 -7.35
N TYR A 492 9.68 -2.02 -8.41
CA TYR A 492 8.48 -1.18 -8.32
C TYR A 492 7.18 -1.87 -8.76
N PHE A 493 7.26 -3.14 -9.18
CA PHE A 493 6.07 -3.88 -9.63
C PHE A 493 5.92 -5.22 -8.90
N PRO A 494 4.69 -5.62 -8.50
CA PRO A 494 3.42 -4.87 -8.54
C PRO A 494 3.32 -3.77 -7.48
N THR A 495 4.09 -3.88 -6.42
CA THR A 495 4.28 -2.91 -5.34
C THR A 495 5.78 -2.74 -5.11
N VAL A 496 6.17 -1.64 -4.47
CA VAL A 496 7.57 -1.39 -4.15
C VAL A 496 8.08 -2.40 -3.14
N ARG A 497 9.23 -2.98 -3.44
CA ARG A 497 9.92 -3.95 -2.57
C ARG A 497 11.43 -3.91 -2.79
N ILE A 498 12.19 -4.35 -1.81
CA ILE A 498 13.63 -4.56 -1.90
C ILE A 498 13.90 -6.05 -2.13
N LYS A 499 14.77 -6.37 -3.10
CA LYS A 499 15.01 -7.74 -3.57
C LYS A 499 15.55 -8.66 -2.48
N ARG A 500 16.53 -8.19 -1.69
CA ARG A 500 17.23 -8.94 -0.64
C ARG A 500 16.81 -8.51 0.77
N LYS A 501 15.76 -7.68 0.93
CA LYS A 501 15.25 -7.17 2.22
C LYS A 501 16.23 -6.25 2.96
N LEU A 502 17.17 -5.63 2.22
CA LEU A 502 18.24 -4.75 2.67
C LEU A 502 19.07 -5.35 3.81
N PRO A 503 20.03 -6.25 3.51
CA PRO A 503 20.97 -6.72 4.54
C PRO A 503 21.96 -5.59 4.87
N ILE A 504 22.11 -5.33 6.18
CA ILE A 504 23.09 -4.39 6.72
C ILE A 504 23.94 -5.07 7.79
N ARG A 505 25.14 -4.54 8.03
CA ARG A 505 25.99 -4.89 9.18
C ARG A 505 26.10 -3.68 10.08
N VAL A 506 25.83 -3.87 11.37
CA VAL A 506 25.80 -2.77 12.33
C VAL A 506 26.98 -2.81 13.28
N THR A 507 27.46 -1.62 13.66
CA THR A 507 28.43 -1.38 14.73
C THR A 507 27.79 -0.43 15.74
N ARG A 508 27.80 -0.79 17.02
CA ARG A 508 27.23 0.04 18.10
C ARG A 508 28.13 1.27 18.31
N LEU A 509 27.50 2.44 18.53
CA LEU A 509 28.18 3.70 18.85
C LEU A 509 28.63 3.76 20.29
#